data_ebc54717089fb5c8120c7ea85a55d6fd
#
_entry.id   ebc54717089fb5c8120c7ea85a55d6fd
#
_cell.length_a   1.000
_cell.length_b   1.000
_cell.length_c   1.000
_cell.angle_alpha   90.00
_cell.angle_beta   90.00
_cell.angle_gamma   90.00
#
_symmetry.space_group_name_H-M   'P 1'
#
loop_
_entity.id
_entity.type
_entity.pdbx_description
1 polymer ?
#
loop_
_entity_poly.entity_id
_entity_poly.type
_entity_poly.pdbx_seq_one_letter_code
_entity_poly.pdbx_strand_id
1 'polypeptide(L)'
;NDLTDIERKKNYNNDITYATNNELGFDYLRDNMKYELEDMVQRNHNFCIVDEVDSILIDESRTPLIISGKLEDKTTLYTTANEFMKHLQKNDYELDEKNKNVILTDTGVDKIEKLSIQKSILKNANFYDPANLELVHHINQALKANLIFKKDTDYIVKEGKVQIIDEFTGRVLGGRRFSDGLHQAIEAKENVKIEGENQTLASITYQNYFRLYRKLAGMTGTAMTESEEFYDIYKLNVVSIP
;
A
#
# COMPACT_ATOMS: atom_id res chain seq x y z
N ASN A 1 -3.14 -25.66 -3.91
CA ASN A 1 -3.54 -24.30 -3.51
C ASN A 1 -4.14 -23.47 -4.65
N ASP A 2 -4.38 -24.05 -5.82
CA ASP A 2 -4.92 -23.36 -7.00
C ASP A 2 -6.43 -23.61 -7.18
N LEU A 3 -7.17 -23.60 -6.06
CA LEU A 3 -8.61 -23.79 -6.10
C LEU A 3 -9.31 -22.54 -6.63
N THR A 4 -10.29 -22.75 -7.51
CA THR A 4 -11.20 -21.70 -7.98
C THR A 4 -12.14 -21.26 -6.86
N ASP A 5 -12.76 -20.07 -6.97
CA ASP A 5 -13.75 -19.57 -5.98
C ASP A 5 -14.91 -20.54 -5.81
N ILE A 6 -15.35 -21.22 -6.88
CA ILE A 6 -16.40 -22.24 -6.85
C ILE A 6 -15.99 -23.43 -5.99
N GLU A 7 -14.76 -23.93 -6.17
CA GLU A 7 -14.24 -25.05 -5.39
C GLU A 7 -14.02 -24.66 -3.92
N ARG A 8 -13.50 -23.44 -3.66
CA ARG A 8 -13.37 -22.91 -2.29
C ARG A 8 -14.73 -22.83 -1.60
N LYS A 9 -15.74 -22.27 -2.25
CA LYS A 9 -17.10 -22.16 -1.73
C LYS A 9 -17.70 -23.54 -1.41
N LYS A 10 -17.47 -24.52 -2.29
CA LYS A 10 -17.89 -25.89 -2.04
C LYS A 10 -17.20 -26.49 -0.82
N ASN A 11 -15.89 -26.25 -0.65
CA ASN A 11 -15.13 -26.74 0.48
C ASN A 11 -15.57 -26.09 1.80
N TYR A 12 -15.83 -24.79 1.81
CA TYR A 12 -16.36 -24.10 2.99
C TYR A 12 -17.79 -24.53 3.36
N ASN A 13 -18.56 -25.09 2.43
CA ASN A 13 -19.91 -25.58 2.70
C ASN A 13 -19.96 -26.97 3.35
N ASN A 14 -18.83 -27.63 3.56
CA ASN A 14 -18.78 -28.87 4.33
C ASN A 14 -18.95 -28.60 5.85
N ASP A 15 -19.37 -29.62 6.61
CA ASP A 15 -19.56 -29.51 8.06
C ASP A 15 -18.26 -29.14 8.78
N ILE A 16 -17.12 -29.66 8.31
CA ILE A 16 -15.78 -29.41 8.82
C ILE A 16 -14.87 -29.01 7.66
N THR A 17 -14.17 -27.89 7.82
CA THR A 17 -13.18 -27.39 6.86
C THR A 17 -11.81 -27.31 7.52
N TYR A 18 -10.81 -27.90 6.92
CA TYR A 18 -9.39 -27.77 7.31
C TYR A 18 -8.70 -26.83 6.34
N ALA A 19 -8.00 -25.84 6.87
CA ALA A 19 -7.19 -24.92 6.08
C ALA A 19 -6.07 -24.33 6.95
N THR A 20 -5.05 -23.75 6.29
CA THR A 20 -4.02 -22.98 7.01
C THR A 20 -4.59 -21.62 7.43
N ASN A 21 -4.01 -21.05 8.49
CA ASN A 21 -4.33 -19.70 8.97
C ASN A 21 -4.22 -18.65 7.85
N ASN A 22 -3.17 -18.76 7.01
CA ASN A 22 -2.95 -17.89 5.86
C ASN A 22 -4.10 -17.98 4.84
N GLU A 23 -4.51 -19.18 4.44
CA GLU A 23 -5.58 -19.36 3.46
C GLU A 23 -6.89 -18.80 3.97
N LEU A 24 -7.25 -19.10 5.22
CA LEU A 24 -8.46 -18.55 5.83
C LEU A 24 -8.48 -17.02 5.88
N GLY A 25 -7.37 -16.41 6.29
CA GLY A 25 -7.25 -14.96 6.37
C GLY A 25 -7.24 -14.28 5.00
N PHE A 26 -6.56 -14.86 4.00
CA PHE A 26 -6.58 -14.33 2.64
C PHE A 26 -7.92 -14.52 1.94
N ASP A 27 -8.64 -15.62 2.19
CA ASP A 27 -9.99 -15.81 1.67
C ASP A 27 -10.95 -14.79 2.28
N TYR A 28 -10.83 -14.51 3.58
CA TYR A 28 -11.58 -13.44 4.24
C TYR A 28 -11.32 -12.08 3.59
N LEU A 29 -10.07 -11.73 3.34
CA LEU A 29 -9.74 -10.47 2.68
C LEU A 29 -10.32 -10.41 1.26
N ARG A 30 -10.24 -11.49 0.49
CA ARG A 30 -10.83 -11.57 -0.85
C ARG A 30 -12.34 -11.42 -0.82
N ASP A 31 -13.01 -12.06 0.13
CA ASP A 31 -14.46 -11.96 0.30
C ASP A 31 -14.89 -10.52 0.60
N ASN A 32 -14.14 -9.80 1.44
CA ASN A 32 -14.43 -8.40 1.76
C ASN A 32 -14.13 -7.41 0.62
N MET A 33 -13.54 -7.88 -0.47
CA MET A 33 -13.35 -7.11 -1.70
C MET A 33 -14.40 -7.42 -2.79
N LYS A 34 -15.31 -8.37 -2.53
CA LYS A 34 -16.42 -8.71 -3.45
C LYS A 34 -17.54 -7.67 -3.33
N TYR A 35 -18.21 -7.41 -4.44
CA TYR A 35 -19.35 -6.48 -4.49
C TYR A 35 -20.65 -7.15 -4.07
N GLU A 36 -20.81 -8.45 -4.34
CA GLU A 36 -22.03 -9.22 -4.06
C GLU A 36 -21.75 -10.29 -2.99
N LEU A 37 -22.68 -10.46 -2.06
CA LEU A 37 -22.57 -11.48 -1.00
C LEU A 37 -22.55 -12.90 -1.57
N GLU A 38 -23.17 -13.11 -2.72
CA GLU A 38 -23.23 -14.41 -3.38
C GLU A 38 -21.87 -14.85 -3.91
N ASP A 39 -20.96 -13.92 -4.16
CA ASP A 39 -19.59 -14.20 -4.64
C ASP A 39 -18.62 -14.55 -3.50
N MET A 40 -19.01 -14.35 -2.25
CA MET A 40 -18.19 -14.71 -1.09
C MET A 40 -18.09 -16.23 -0.96
N VAL A 41 -16.91 -16.68 -0.58
CA VAL A 41 -16.63 -18.13 -0.47
C VAL A 41 -16.76 -18.64 0.95
N GLN A 42 -16.44 -17.81 1.96
CA GLN A 42 -16.51 -18.20 3.37
C GLN A 42 -17.94 -18.13 3.90
N ARG A 43 -18.21 -18.95 4.91
CA ARG A 43 -19.43 -18.89 5.73
C ARG A 43 -19.23 -17.98 6.94
N ASN A 44 -20.28 -17.86 7.75
CA ASN A 44 -20.20 -17.20 9.05
C ASN A 44 -19.16 -17.89 9.96
N HIS A 45 -18.43 -17.08 10.72
CA HIS A 45 -17.39 -17.52 11.64
C HIS A 45 -18.01 -18.06 12.94
N ASN A 46 -18.45 -19.32 12.95
CA ASN A 46 -19.16 -19.91 14.09
C ASN A 46 -18.19 -20.51 15.11
N PHE A 47 -17.37 -21.46 14.71
CA PHE A 47 -16.44 -22.16 15.59
C PHE A 47 -15.14 -22.45 14.87
N CYS A 48 -14.01 -22.23 15.55
CA CYS A 48 -12.69 -22.56 15.05
C CYS A 48 -11.88 -23.27 16.14
N ILE A 49 -11.10 -24.27 15.73
CA ILE A 49 -10.07 -24.91 16.54
C ILE A 49 -8.75 -24.62 15.87
N VAL A 50 -7.83 -23.98 16.59
CA VAL A 50 -6.49 -23.58 16.10
C VAL A 50 -5.47 -24.54 16.69
N ASP A 51 -4.72 -25.21 15.83
CA ASP A 51 -3.56 -25.99 16.23
C ASP A 51 -2.34 -25.08 16.34
N GLU A 52 -1.38 -25.40 17.22
CA GLU A 52 -0.25 -24.53 17.58
C GLU A 52 -0.72 -23.10 17.89
N VAL A 53 -1.71 -23.02 18.78
CA VAL A 53 -2.48 -21.79 19.02
C VAL A 53 -1.67 -20.66 19.61
N ASP A 54 -0.61 -20.93 20.34
CA ASP A 54 0.34 -19.93 20.86
C ASP A 54 1.09 -19.23 19.74
N SER A 55 1.63 -19.99 18.79
CA SER A 55 2.34 -19.39 17.62
C SER A 55 1.43 -18.48 16.81
N ILE A 56 0.17 -18.90 16.57
CA ILE A 56 -0.75 -18.16 15.71
C ILE A 56 -1.41 -16.98 16.43
N LEU A 57 -1.88 -17.18 17.65
CA LEU A 57 -2.69 -16.18 18.37
C LEU A 57 -1.88 -15.30 19.32
N ILE A 58 -0.64 -15.64 19.64
CA ILE A 58 0.26 -14.82 20.46
C ILE A 58 1.44 -14.32 19.62
N ASP A 59 2.36 -15.20 19.21
CA ASP A 59 3.61 -14.80 18.55
C ASP A 59 3.38 -14.04 17.23
N GLU A 60 2.55 -14.59 16.35
CA GLU A 60 2.24 -14.01 15.05
C GLU A 60 0.94 -13.19 15.03
N SER A 61 0.31 -13.00 16.19
CA SER A 61 -1.02 -12.39 16.30
C SER A 61 -1.15 -11.04 15.61
N ARG A 62 -0.10 -10.21 15.66
CA ARG A 62 -0.05 -8.86 15.08
C ARG A 62 0.52 -8.84 13.65
N THR A 63 0.91 -9.98 13.11
CA THR A 63 1.39 -10.06 11.72
C THR A 63 0.22 -9.77 10.76
N PRO A 64 0.33 -8.75 9.92
CA PRO A 64 -0.74 -8.41 8.98
C PRO A 64 -0.69 -9.31 7.75
N LEU A 65 -1.83 -9.85 7.36
CA LEU A 65 -2.09 -10.35 6.03
C LEU A 65 -2.49 -9.15 5.17
N ILE A 66 -1.88 -8.99 4.00
CA ILE A 66 -2.06 -7.81 3.15
C ILE A 66 -2.34 -8.27 1.71
N ILE A 67 -3.42 -7.78 1.12
CA ILE A 67 -3.64 -7.82 -0.32
C ILE A 67 -3.31 -6.44 -0.87
N SER A 68 -2.34 -6.37 -1.76
CA SER A 68 -2.00 -5.15 -2.49
C SER A 68 -2.35 -5.28 -3.95
N GLY A 69 -2.84 -4.21 -4.53
CA GLY A 69 -3.11 -4.09 -5.97
C GLY A 69 -2.27 -2.99 -6.60
N LYS A 70 -2.04 -3.11 -7.89
CA LYS A 70 -1.46 -2.01 -8.66
C LYS A 70 -2.51 -0.92 -8.82
N LEU A 71 -2.13 0.32 -8.54
CA LEU A 71 -2.90 1.47 -8.99
C LEU A 71 -2.93 1.52 -10.52
N GLU A 72 -3.94 2.21 -11.07
CA GLU A 72 -4.01 2.49 -12.51
C GLU A 72 -2.68 3.02 -13.02
N ASP A 73 -2.31 2.62 -14.23
CA ASP A 73 -1.04 3.02 -14.84
C ASP A 73 -1.06 4.52 -15.16
N LYS A 74 -0.56 5.35 -14.25
CA LYS A 74 -0.44 6.80 -14.38
C LYS A 74 0.94 7.24 -14.90
N THR A 75 1.70 6.31 -15.46
CA THR A 75 3.06 6.54 -15.99
C THR A 75 3.09 7.72 -16.96
N THR A 76 2.06 7.87 -17.79
CA THR A 76 1.95 8.97 -18.74
C THR A 76 1.86 10.34 -18.07
N LEU A 77 1.18 10.46 -16.93
CA LEU A 77 1.07 11.73 -16.19
C LEU A 77 2.40 12.14 -15.57
N TYR A 78 3.17 11.19 -15.00
CA TYR A 78 4.51 11.47 -14.47
C TYR A 78 5.45 11.94 -15.58
N THR A 79 5.45 11.27 -16.72
CA THR A 79 6.28 11.65 -17.87
C THR A 79 5.90 13.04 -18.38
N THR A 80 4.61 13.32 -18.53
CA THR A 80 4.11 14.62 -19.01
C THR A 80 4.42 15.73 -18.00
N ALA A 81 4.21 15.49 -16.71
CA ALA A 81 4.55 16.45 -15.67
C ALA A 81 6.06 16.78 -15.69
N ASN A 82 6.91 15.77 -15.87
CA ASN A 82 8.36 15.97 -15.97
C ASN A 82 8.76 16.78 -17.24
N GLU A 83 8.08 16.56 -18.37
CA GLU A 83 8.30 17.38 -19.58
C GLU A 83 7.98 18.85 -19.32
N PHE A 84 6.91 19.16 -18.57
CA PHE A 84 6.56 20.54 -18.25
C PHE A 84 7.63 21.27 -17.45
N MET A 85 8.39 20.57 -16.63
CA MET A 85 9.49 21.15 -15.84
C MET A 85 10.55 21.82 -16.72
N LYS A 86 10.76 21.34 -17.95
CA LYS A 86 11.71 21.92 -18.92
C LYS A 86 11.32 23.31 -19.41
N HIS A 87 10.04 23.67 -19.27
CA HIS A 87 9.50 24.96 -19.71
C HIS A 87 9.44 26.01 -18.58
N LEU A 88 9.67 25.60 -17.33
CA LEU A 88 9.64 26.50 -16.18
C LEU A 88 10.99 27.20 -15.98
N GLN A 89 10.93 28.46 -15.59
CA GLN A 89 12.07 29.33 -15.27
C GLN A 89 12.04 29.71 -13.79
N LYS A 90 13.10 30.32 -13.29
CA LYS A 90 13.23 30.68 -11.86
C LYS A 90 12.09 31.57 -11.30
N ASN A 91 11.43 32.35 -12.16
CA ASN A 91 10.32 33.22 -11.75
C ASN A 91 8.96 32.47 -11.69
N ASP A 92 8.92 31.23 -12.18
CA ASP A 92 7.67 30.46 -12.26
C ASP A 92 7.40 29.62 -11.01
N TYR A 93 8.37 29.60 -10.05
CA TYR A 93 8.22 28.87 -8.80
C TYR A 93 9.00 29.57 -7.67
N GLU A 94 8.55 29.33 -6.44
CA GLU A 94 9.24 29.71 -5.21
C GLU A 94 9.82 28.45 -4.57
N LEU A 95 11.13 28.47 -4.28
CA LEU A 95 11.86 27.34 -3.69
C LEU A 95 12.25 27.66 -2.26
N ASP A 96 11.76 26.88 -1.30
CA ASP A 96 12.22 26.88 0.09
C ASP A 96 13.10 25.65 0.34
N GLU A 97 14.40 25.83 0.16
CA GLU A 97 15.38 24.74 0.35
C GLU A 97 15.41 24.25 1.80
N LYS A 98 15.16 25.13 2.77
CA LYS A 98 15.23 24.79 4.20
C LYS A 98 14.11 23.83 4.62
N ASN A 99 12.89 24.06 4.12
CA ASN A 99 11.73 23.22 4.42
C ASN A 99 11.49 22.14 3.35
N LYS A 100 12.41 22.00 2.38
CA LYS A 100 12.27 21.07 1.23
C LYS A 100 10.91 21.22 0.54
N ASN A 101 10.48 22.47 0.31
CA ASN A 101 9.22 22.78 -0.34
C ASN A 101 9.39 23.66 -1.58
N VAL A 102 8.51 23.47 -2.54
CA VAL A 102 8.47 24.26 -3.78
C VAL A 102 7.01 24.46 -4.19
N ILE A 103 6.67 25.67 -4.58
CA ILE A 103 5.32 26.04 -5.05
C ILE A 103 5.41 26.81 -6.36
N LEU A 104 4.41 26.68 -7.22
CA LEU A 104 4.28 27.51 -8.41
C LEU A 104 3.88 28.94 -8.04
N THR A 105 4.44 29.92 -8.74
CA THR A 105 3.92 31.29 -8.75
C THR A 105 2.72 31.39 -9.71
N ASP A 106 1.98 32.51 -9.67
CA ASP A 106 0.89 32.74 -10.64
C ASP A 106 1.36 32.61 -12.07
N THR A 107 2.56 33.11 -12.41
CA THR A 107 3.14 32.96 -13.76
C THR A 107 3.47 31.50 -14.11
N GLY A 108 3.88 30.71 -13.12
CA GLY A 108 4.10 29.26 -13.27
C GLY A 108 2.81 28.51 -13.52
N VAL A 109 1.75 28.84 -12.77
CA VAL A 109 0.42 28.24 -12.96
C VAL A 109 -0.10 28.54 -14.37
N ASP A 110 -0.07 29.80 -14.82
CA ASP A 110 -0.50 30.20 -16.16
C ASP A 110 0.23 29.42 -17.27
N LYS A 111 1.54 29.15 -17.09
CA LYS A 111 2.33 28.37 -18.05
C LYS A 111 1.91 26.90 -18.05
N ILE A 112 1.74 26.31 -16.87
CA ILE A 112 1.30 24.91 -16.74
C ILE A 112 -0.10 24.73 -17.31
N GLU A 113 -1.03 25.66 -17.07
CA GLU A 113 -2.36 25.64 -17.66
C GLU A 113 -2.30 25.63 -19.22
N LYS A 114 -1.54 26.54 -19.81
CA LYS A 114 -1.36 26.60 -21.26
C LYS A 114 -0.80 25.30 -21.83
N LEU A 115 0.23 24.74 -21.20
CA LEU A 115 0.80 23.46 -21.62
C LEU A 115 -0.16 22.30 -21.47
N SER A 116 -0.95 22.30 -20.40
CA SER A 116 -1.94 21.27 -20.11
C SER A 116 -3.11 21.32 -21.09
N ILE A 117 -3.54 22.53 -21.51
CA ILE A 117 -4.56 22.71 -22.57
C ILE A 117 -4.01 22.20 -23.90
N GLN A 118 -2.77 22.56 -24.27
CA GLN A 118 -2.15 22.09 -25.51
C GLN A 118 -2.06 20.55 -25.60
N LYS A 119 -1.85 19.87 -24.47
CA LYS A 119 -1.82 18.42 -24.41
C LYS A 119 -3.18 17.79 -24.16
N SER A 120 -4.26 18.57 -24.06
CA SER A 120 -5.63 18.10 -23.79
C SER A 120 -5.77 17.26 -22.51
N ILE A 121 -4.97 17.54 -21.47
CA ILE A 121 -4.99 16.82 -20.19
C ILE A 121 -5.72 17.58 -19.07
N LEU A 122 -5.98 18.87 -19.28
CA LEU A 122 -6.76 19.68 -18.35
C LEU A 122 -8.26 19.37 -18.56
N LYS A 123 -8.94 18.95 -17.52
CA LYS A 123 -10.37 18.60 -17.58
C LYS A 123 -11.28 19.83 -17.54
N ASN A 124 -10.86 20.88 -16.83
CA ASN A 124 -11.56 22.16 -16.71
C ASN A 124 -10.56 23.32 -16.91
N ALA A 125 -11.07 24.53 -17.15
CA ALA A 125 -10.24 25.69 -17.48
C ALA A 125 -9.32 26.18 -16.35
N ASN A 126 -9.56 25.79 -15.09
CA ASN A 126 -8.76 26.21 -13.94
C ASN A 126 -7.88 25.04 -13.47
N PHE A 127 -6.59 25.28 -13.32
CA PHE A 127 -5.62 24.29 -12.84
C PHE A 127 -5.99 23.70 -11.47
N TYR A 128 -6.46 24.52 -10.54
CA TYR A 128 -6.85 24.11 -9.19
C TYR A 128 -8.30 23.62 -9.08
N ASP A 129 -9.00 23.40 -10.18
CA ASP A 129 -10.32 22.77 -10.14
C ASP A 129 -10.24 21.36 -9.52
N PRO A 130 -11.20 20.95 -8.69
CA PRO A 130 -11.24 19.59 -8.13
C PRO A 130 -11.08 18.46 -9.15
N ALA A 131 -11.54 18.65 -10.38
CA ALA A 131 -11.36 17.67 -11.46
C ALA A 131 -9.90 17.51 -11.92
N ASN A 132 -9.02 18.47 -11.60
CA ASN A 132 -7.61 18.50 -11.98
C ASN A 132 -6.66 18.18 -10.82
N LEU A 133 -7.16 17.84 -9.62
CA LEU A 133 -6.33 17.58 -8.42
C LEU A 133 -5.23 16.54 -8.67
N GLU A 134 -5.52 15.54 -9.47
CA GLU A 134 -4.54 14.53 -9.85
C GLU A 134 -3.38 15.12 -10.67
N LEU A 135 -3.68 15.96 -11.65
CA LEU A 135 -2.67 16.65 -12.45
C LEU A 135 -1.83 17.59 -11.56
N VAL A 136 -2.49 18.36 -10.69
CA VAL A 136 -1.83 19.25 -9.71
C VAL A 136 -0.86 18.45 -8.84
N HIS A 137 -1.28 17.30 -8.35
CA HIS A 137 -0.42 16.42 -7.56
C HIS A 137 0.83 15.99 -8.33
N HIS A 138 0.68 15.49 -9.57
CA HIS A 138 1.80 15.05 -10.39
C HIS A 138 2.77 16.19 -10.74
N ILE A 139 2.25 17.39 -10.99
CA ILE A 139 3.07 18.60 -11.23
C ILE A 139 3.87 18.95 -9.98
N ASN A 140 3.24 18.94 -8.80
CA ASN A 140 3.93 19.23 -7.54
C ASN A 140 5.04 18.19 -7.24
N GLN A 141 4.79 16.91 -7.51
CA GLN A 141 5.83 15.88 -7.34
C GLN A 141 6.96 16.04 -8.36
N ALA A 142 6.66 16.41 -9.60
CA ALA A 142 7.68 16.70 -10.62
C ALA A 142 8.52 17.92 -10.24
N LEU A 143 7.93 18.98 -9.68
CA LEU A 143 8.66 20.14 -9.16
C LEU A 143 9.63 19.73 -8.04
N LYS A 144 9.15 18.98 -7.04
CA LYS A 144 9.99 18.47 -5.95
C LYS A 144 11.14 17.62 -6.50
N ALA A 145 10.84 16.65 -7.36
CA ALA A 145 11.83 15.77 -7.95
C ALA A 145 12.93 16.52 -8.70
N ASN A 146 12.56 17.56 -9.47
CA ASN A 146 13.52 18.29 -10.32
C ASN A 146 14.29 19.37 -9.56
N LEU A 147 13.68 20.05 -8.60
CA LEU A 147 14.25 21.24 -7.95
C LEU A 147 14.84 20.97 -6.57
N ILE A 148 14.33 20.01 -5.84
CA ILE A 148 14.75 19.73 -4.46
C ILE A 148 15.65 18.48 -4.40
N PHE A 149 15.21 17.38 -5.01
CA PHE A 149 15.91 16.10 -4.88
C PHE A 149 17.06 15.98 -5.88
N LYS A 150 18.28 15.79 -5.38
CA LYS A 150 19.53 15.78 -6.16
C LYS A 150 20.08 14.36 -6.28
N LYS A 151 20.44 13.97 -7.49
CA LYS A 151 21.16 12.72 -7.74
C LYS A 151 22.49 12.71 -7.00
N ASP A 152 22.90 11.55 -6.55
CA ASP A 152 24.12 11.29 -5.77
C ASP A 152 24.17 11.98 -4.38
N THR A 153 23.07 12.60 -3.97
CA THR A 153 22.87 13.18 -2.64
C THR A 153 21.66 12.56 -1.94
N ASP A 154 20.48 12.67 -2.56
CA ASP A 154 19.23 12.14 -2.00
C ASP A 154 18.90 10.76 -2.55
N TYR A 155 19.39 10.43 -3.74
CA TYR A 155 19.18 9.14 -4.40
C TYR A 155 20.28 8.83 -5.41
N ILE A 156 20.42 7.55 -5.76
CA ILE A 156 21.26 7.09 -6.89
C ILE A 156 20.39 6.34 -7.91
N VAL A 157 20.92 6.23 -9.12
CA VAL A 157 20.37 5.34 -10.14
C VAL A 157 21.32 4.18 -10.35
N LYS A 158 20.88 2.98 -9.99
CA LYS A 158 21.66 1.75 -10.13
C LYS A 158 20.81 0.68 -10.81
N GLU A 159 21.38 0.04 -11.84
CA GLU A 159 20.70 -1.03 -12.60
C GLU A 159 19.32 -0.61 -13.15
N GLY A 160 19.19 0.66 -13.59
CA GLY A 160 17.94 1.19 -14.11
C GLY A 160 16.86 1.46 -13.04
N LYS A 161 17.23 1.48 -11.76
CA LYS A 161 16.32 1.74 -10.63
C LYS A 161 16.83 2.90 -9.78
N VAL A 162 15.89 3.72 -9.31
CA VAL A 162 16.15 4.75 -8.30
C VAL A 162 16.25 4.08 -6.93
N GLN A 163 17.28 4.42 -6.18
CA GLN A 163 17.50 3.94 -4.81
C GLN A 163 17.76 5.14 -3.90
N ILE A 164 17.11 5.16 -2.74
CA ILE A 164 17.22 6.26 -1.77
C ILE A 164 18.58 6.22 -1.07
N ILE A 165 19.17 7.38 -0.84
CA ILE A 165 20.30 7.57 0.07
C ILE A 165 19.75 8.07 1.40
N ASP A 166 20.10 7.42 2.49
CA ASP A 166 19.76 7.88 3.83
C ASP A 166 20.53 9.15 4.20
N GLU A 167 19.81 10.21 4.53
CA GLU A 167 20.37 11.54 4.78
C GLU A 167 21.38 11.56 5.95
N PHE A 168 21.20 10.69 6.93
CA PHE A 168 22.02 10.67 8.16
C PHE A 168 23.23 9.75 8.01
N THR A 169 23.06 8.61 7.37
CA THR A 169 24.11 7.58 7.29
C THR A 169 24.83 7.54 5.94
N GLY A 170 24.29 8.18 4.91
CA GLY A 170 24.79 8.11 3.54
C GLY A 170 24.65 6.71 2.90
N ARG A 171 23.92 5.78 3.56
CA ARG A 171 23.75 4.43 3.05
C ARG A 171 22.62 4.36 2.04
N VAL A 172 22.80 3.52 1.03
CA VAL A 172 21.76 3.22 0.05
C VAL A 172 20.73 2.28 0.67
N LEU A 173 19.48 2.70 0.68
CA LEU A 173 18.36 1.96 1.21
C LEU A 173 17.68 1.16 0.08
N GLY A 174 18.13 -0.06 -0.14
CA GLY A 174 17.51 -0.96 -1.11
C GLY A 174 16.07 -1.32 -0.74
N GLY A 175 15.17 -1.33 -1.74
CA GLY A 175 13.77 -1.71 -1.56
C GLY A 175 12.86 -0.65 -0.93
N ARG A 176 13.38 0.47 -0.46
CA ARG A 176 12.58 1.61 0.00
C ARG A 176 12.28 2.57 -1.15
N ARG A 177 11.11 3.21 -1.07
CA ARG A 177 10.65 4.20 -2.06
C ARG A 177 10.20 5.47 -1.32
N PHE A 178 10.35 6.62 -1.97
CA PHE A 178 9.71 7.86 -1.51
C PHE A 178 8.19 7.71 -1.64
N SER A 179 7.45 8.30 -0.71
CA SER A 179 5.98 8.28 -0.70
C SER A 179 5.37 9.27 -1.69
N ASP A 180 4.05 9.20 -1.80
CA ASP A 180 3.18 10.18 -2.47
C ASP A 180 3.52 10.45 -3.95
N GLY A 181 4.01 9.45 -4.69
CA GLY A 181 4.35 9.61 -6.10
C GLY A 181 5.69 10.29 -6.37
N LEU A 182 6.42 10.73 -5.33
CA LEU A 182 7.72 11.37 -5.50
C LEU A 182 8.75 10.43 -6.14
N HIS A 183 8.73 9.15 -5.76
CA HIS A 183 9.65 8.17 -6.32
C HIS A 183 9.46 8.02 -7.83
N GLN A 184 8.21 7.92 -8.27
CA GLN A 184 7.82 7.86 -9.68
C GLN A 184 8.20 9.15 -10.44
N ALA A 185 8.04 10.31 -9.80
CA ALA A 185 8.47 11.58 -10.38
C ALA A 185 9.99 11.63 -10.57
N ILE A 186 10.78 11.06 -9.66
CA ILE A 186 12.24 10.92 -9.79
C ILE A 186 12.59 9.90 -10.90
N GLU A 187 11.87 8.76 -10.96
CA GLU A 187 12.01 7.78 -12.04
C GLU A 187 11.76 8.44 -13.41
N ALA A 188 10.72 9.28 -13.53
CA ALA A 188 10.43 10.07 -14.73
C ALA A 188 11.55 11.08 -15.06
N LYS A 189 12.07 11.79 -14.06
CA LYS A 189 13.19 12.73 -14.20
C LYS A 189 14.45 12.04 -14.75
N GLU A 190 14.77 10.87 -14.23
CA GLU A 190 15.97 10.10 -14.61
C GLU A 190 15.77 9.25 -15.88
N ASN A 191 14.58 9.30 -16.49
CA ASN A 191 14.19 8.50 -17.65
C ASN A 191 14.40 6.97 -17.45
N VAL A 192 14.19 6.49 -16.24
CA VAL A 192 14.17 5.06 -15.94
C VAL A 192 12.73 4.54 -15.97
N LYS A 193 12.55 3.22 -15.93
CA LYS A 193 11.22 2.61 -15.89
C LYS A 193 10.46 3.08 -14.65
N ILE A 194 9.31 3.71 -14.85
CA ILE A 194 8.42 4.11 -13.77
C ILE A 194 7.70 2.85 -13.25
N GLU A 195 7.93 2.52 -12.00
CA GLU A 195 7.24 1.40 -11.35
C GLU A 195 5.96 1.92 -10.69
N GLY A 196 4.82 1.29 -11.00
CA GLY A 196 3.53 1.66 -10.42
C GLY A 196 3.53 1.57 -8.89
N GLU A 197 2.71 2.36 -8.24
CA GLU A 197 2.45 2.23 -6.81
C GLU A 197 1.60 1.01 -6.54
N ASN A 198 1.95 0.30 -5.46
CA ASN A 198 1.09 -0.72 -4.91
C ASN A 198 0.27 -0.11 -3.78
N GLN A 199 -1.04 -0.18 -3.89
CA GLN A 199 -1.94 0.23 -2.82
C GLN A 199 -2.35 -0.99 -2.00
N THR A 200 -2.33 -0.87 -0.68
CA THR A 200 -2.97 -1.88 0.18
C THR A 200 -4.48 -1.82 -0.05
N LEU A 201 -5.04 -2.86 -0.63
CA LEU A 201 -6.47 -2.98 -0.90
C LEU A 201 -7.23 -3.49 0.32
N ALA A 202 -6.65 -4.45 1.03
CA ALA A 202 -7.22 -5.03 2.22
C ALA A 202 -6.11 -5.54 3.15
N SER A 203 -6.32 -5.45 4.46
CA SER A 203 -5.42 -6.01 5.46
C SER A 203 -6.17 -6.45 6.71
N ILE A 204 -5.69 -7.51 7.36
CA ILE A 204 -6.15 -7.97 8.65
C ILE A 204 -5.01 -8.66 9.38
N THR A 205 -4.99 -8.59 10.72
CA THR A 205 -4.09 -9.38 11.54
C THR A 205 -4.74 -10.72 11.92
N TYR A 206 -3.95 -11.73 12.26
CA TYR A 206 -4.50 -12.99 12.77
C TYR A 206 -5.35 -12.77 14.01
N GLN A 207 -4.90 -11.92 14.94
CA GLN A 207 -5.68 -11.56 16.12
C GLN A 207 -7.08 -11.06 15.76
N ASN A 208 -7.20 -10.15 14.82
CA ASN A 208 -8.49 -9.60 14.43
C ASN A 208 -9.34 -10.62 13.66
N TYR A 209 -8.71 -11.43 12.80
CA TYR A 209 -9.42 -12.46 12.07
C TYR A 209 -10.03 -13.52 12.98
N PHE A 210 -9.24 -14.12 13.89
CA PHE A 210 -9.74 -15.18 14.78
C PHE A 210 -10.74 -14.68 15.84
N ARG A 211 -10.73 -13.39 16.16
CA ARG A 211 -11.77 -12.75 17.00
C ARG A 211 -13.14 -12.65 16.34
N LEU A 212 -13.24 -12.87 15.03
CA LEU A 212 -14.53 -12.93 14.33
C LEU A 212 -15.33 -14.19 14.68
N TYR A 213 -14.66 -15.25 15.11
CA TYR A 213 -15.34 -16.50 15.48
C TYR A 213 -16.12 -16.34 16.79
N ARG A 214 -17.37 -16.79 16.77
CA ARG A 214 -18.24 -16.77 17.96
C ARG A 214 -17.71 -17.68 19.06
N LYS A 215 -17.09 -18.80 18.69
CA LYS A 215 -16.44 -19.75 19.58
C LYS A 215 -15.06 -20.10 19.02
N LEU A 216 -14.06 -19.91 19.86
CA LEU A 216 -12.66 -20.18 19.53
C LEU A 216 -12.12 -21.20 20.54
N ALA A 217 -11.34 -22.14 20.07
CA ALA A 217 -10.58 -23.09 20.88
C ALA A 217 -9.23 -23.32 20.20
N GLY A 218 -8.28 -23.86 20.94
CA GLY A 218 -6.98 -24.20 20.40
C GLY A 218 -6.29 -25.27 21.20
N MET A 219 -5.16 -25.73 20.71
CA MET A 219 -4.29 -26.70 21.36
C MET A 219 -2.83 -26.39 21.03
N THR A 220 -1.98 -26.61 22.01
CA THR A 220 -0.52 -26.53 21.89
C THR A 220 0.12 -27.19 23.11
N GLY A 221 1.41 -27.52 23.04
CA GLY A 221 2.19 -28.04 24.15
C GLY A 221 2.69 -26.95 25.13
N THR A 222 2.57 -25.67 24.80
CA THR A 222 3.25 -24.56 25.52
C THR A 222 2.32 -23.43 26.01
N ALA A 223 1.01 -23.58 25.92
CA ALA A 223 0.03 -22.53 26.23
C ALA A 223 0.04 -21.99 27.67
N MET A 224 0.57 -22.74 28.65
CA MET A 224 0.51 -22.34 30.06
C MET A 224 1.31 -21.08 30.37
N THR A 225 2.40 -20.82 29.64
CA THR A 225 3.22 -19.63 29.82
C THR A 225 2.50 -18.35 29.40
N GLU A 226 1.59 -18.46 28.43
CA GLU A 226 0.85 -17.36 27.82
C GLU A 226 -0.63 -17.30 28.27
N SER A 227 -0.95 -17.98 29.38
CA SER A 227 -2.35 -18.15 29.83
C SER A 227 -3.06 -16.83 30.13
N GLU A 228 -2.35 -15.83 30.68
CA GLU A 228 -2.90 -14.50 30.93
C GLU A 228 -3.23 -13.78 29.62
N GLU A 229 -2.34 -13.86 28.62
CA GLU A 229 -2.53 -13.20 27.32
C GLU A 229 -3.70 -13.84 26.54
N PHE A 230 -3.84 -15.16 26.57
CA PHE A 230 -5.00 -15.86 26.01
C PHE A 230 -6.30 -15.38 26.63
N TYR A 231 -6.32 -15.22 27.96
CA TYR A 231 -7.51 -14.72 28.64
C TYR A 231 -7.79 -13.25 28.32
N ASP A 232 -6.76 -12.40 28.33
CA ASP A 232 -6.95 -10.96 28.12
C ASP A 232 -7.44 -10.62 26.72
N ILE A 233 -6.85 -11.25 25.71
CA ILE A 233 -7.14 -10.95 24.31
C ILE A 233 -8.36 -11.71 23.78
N TYR A 234 -8.44 -13.02 24.06
CA TYR A 234 -9.43 -13.92 23.44
C TYR A 234 -10.47 -14.46 24.40
N LYS A 235 -10.35 -14.19 25.72
CA LYS A 235 -11.18 -14.74 26.80
C LYS A 235 -11.14 -16.28 26.84
N LEU A 236 -10.01 -16.85 26.48
CA LEU A 236 -9.77 -18.28 26.52
C LEU A 236 -9.07 -18.67 27.85
N ASN A 237 -9.59 -19.72 28.50
CA ASN A 237 -8.94 -20.32 29.65
C ASN A 237 -8.03 -21.45 29.18
N VAL A 238 -6.81 -21.48 29.69
CA VAL A 238 -5.85 -22.55 29.41
C VAL A 238 -5.99 -23.65 30.45
N VAL A 239 -6.12 -24.89 29.97
CA VAL A 239 -6.27 -26.08 30.81
C VAL A 239 -5.22 -27.10 30.40
N SER A 240 -4.42 -27.56 31.35
CA SER A 240 -3.48 -28.66 31.14
C SER A 240 -4.22 -29.99 31.13
N ILE A 241 -4.03 -30.78 30.08
CA ILE A 241 -4.55 -32.13 29.96
C ILE A 241 -3.42 -33.10 30.24
N PRO A 242 -3.58 -34.02 31.22
CA PRO A 242 -2.53 -34.96 31.59
C PRO A 242 -2.27 -36.04 30.53
#